data_42e2c39e5a7cd347e3141e34662dd4b1
#
_entry.id   42e2c39e5a7cd347e3141e34662dd4b1
#
_cell.length_a   1.000
_cell.length_b   1.000
_cell.length_c   1.000
_cell.angle_alpha   90.00
_cell.angle_beta   90.00
_cell.angle_gamma   90.00
#
_symmetry.space_group_name_H-M   'P 1'
#
loop_
_entity.id
_entity.type
_entity.pdbx_description
1 polymer ?
#
loop_
_entity_poly.entity_id
_entity_poly.type
_entity_poly.pdbx_seq_one_letter_code
_entity_poly.pdbx_strand_id
1 'polypeptide(L)' 'MIEINELERHKIYAVKKLSEEMDYKVKETQANLMALNDEQLHTTTRLTILQNHQLTTELDYQSRQTEQLLAKNDKMQE' A
#
# COMPACT_ATOMS: atom_id res chain seq x y z
N MET A 1 26.70 -6.81 51.25
CA MET A 1 26.29 -5.56 50.59
C MET A 1 26.83 -5.40 49.18
N ILE A 2 28.08 -5.84 48.95
CA ILE A 2 28.69 -5.77 47.62
C ILE A 2 27.91 -6.65 46.61
N GLU A 3 27.43 -7.82 46.99
CA GLU A 3 26.68 -8.73 46.15
C GLU A 3 25.32 -8.15 45.71
N ILE A 4 24.63 -7.41 46.58
CA ILE A 4 23.38 -6.77 46.27
C ILE A 4 23.56 -5.66 45.22
N ASN A 5 24.62 -4.89 45.30
CA ASN A 5 24.97 -3.84 44.35
C ASN A 5 25.28 -4.43 42.97
N GLU A 6 26.00 -5.53 42.92
CA GLU A 6 26.30 -6.22 41.67
C GLU A 6 25.06 -6.79 41.02
N LEU A 7 24.15 -7.33 41.81
CA LEU A 7 22.86 -7.86 41.34
C LEU A 7 21.98 -6.74 40.79
N GLU A 8 21.93 -5.61 41.45
CA GLU A 8 21.18 -4.45 41.00
C GLU A 8 21.78 -3.88 39.70
N ARG A 9 23.10 -3.78 39.59
CA ARG A 9 23.77 -3.37 38.37
C ARG A 9 23.48 -4.31 37.22
N HIS A 10 23.46 -5.60 37.50
CA HIS A 10 23.15 -6.61 36.48
C HIS A 10 21.72 -6.47 35.97
N LYS A 11 20.77 -6.22 36.88
CA LYS A 11 19.37 -5.97 36.53
C LYS A 11 19.21 -4.70 35.71
N ILE A 12 19.86 -3.62 36.11
CA ILE A 12 19.82 -2.35 35.40
C ILE A 12 20.40 -2.52 34.00
N TYR A 13 21.51 -3.21 33.86
CA TYR A 13 22.12 -3.51 32.58
C TYR A 13 21.21 -4.32 31.69
N ALA A 14 20.60 -5.37 32.23
CA ALA A 14 19.70 -6.24 31.48
C ALA A 14 18.44 -5.49 31.00
N VAL A 15 17.85 -4.66 31.87
CA VAL A 15 16.68 -3.85 31.51
C VAL A 15 17.05 -2.82 30.44
N LYS A 16 18.19 -2.17 30.58
CA LYS A 16 18.67 -1.19 29.60
C LYS A 16 18.92 -1.84 28.25
N LYS A 17 19.56 -2.99 28.22
CA LYS A 17 19.83 -3.73 27.00
C LYS A 17 18.54 -4.17 26.32
N LEU A 18 17.58 -4.67 27.09
CA LEU A 18 16.28 -5.08 26.58
C LEU A 18 15.52 -3.90 26.00
N SER A 19 15.56 -2.74 26.67
CA SER A 19 14.92 -1.53 26.19
C SER A 19 15.53 -1.06 24.87
N GLU A 20 16.85 -1.10 24.74
CA GLU A 20 17.54 -0.74 23.51
C GLU A 20 17.20 -1.71 22.36
N GLU A 21 17.12 -3.00 22.63
CA GLU A 21 16.73 -4.01 21.67
C GLU A 21 15.28 -3.83 21.21
N MET A 22 14.38 -3.49 22.13
CA MET A 22 12.99 -3.21 21.82
C MET A 22 12.85 -1.96 20.96
N ASP A 23 13.56 -0.89 21.30
CA ASP A 23 13.56 0.33 20.50
C ASP A 23 14.07 0.09 19.09
N TYR A 24 15.13 -0.69 18.96
CA TYR A 24 15.65 -1.08 17.65
C TYR A 24 14.63 -1.86 16.84
N LYS A 25 13.99 -2.85 17.45
CA LYS A 25 12.97 -3.66 16.77
C LYS A 25 11.76 -2.85 16.35
N VAL A 26 11.32 -1.93 17.21
CA VAL A 26 10.20 -1.04 16.89
C VAL A 26 10.53 -0.18 15.68
N LYS A 27 11.72 0.42 15.65
CA LYS A 27 12.18 1.24 14.53
C LYS A 27 12.31 0.43 13.25
N GLU A 28 12.86 -0.77 13.35
CA GLU A 28 12.99 -1.68 12.20
C GLU A 28 11.63 -2.06 11.65
N THR A 29 10.69 -2.41 12.51
CA THR A 29 9.33 -2.76 12.12
C THR A 29 8.62 -1.58 11.47
N GLN A 30 8.76 -0.38 12.01
CA GLN A 30 8.20 0.83 11.43
C GLN A 30 8.76 1.09 10.03
N ALA A 31 10.06 0.95 9.85
CA ALA A 31 10.70 1.12 8.55
C ALA A 31 10.20 0.10 7.54
N ASN A 32 10.07 -1.16 7.95
CA ASN A 32 9.54 -2.24 7.10
C ASN A 32 8.07 -1.99 6.71
N LEU A 33 7.26 -1.54 7.66
CA LEU A 33 5.85 -1.22 7.40
C LEU A 33 5.71 -0.03 6.45
N MET A 34 6.55 0.99 6.60
CA MET A 34 6.57 2.14 5.70
C MET A 34 6.95 1.74 4.28
N ALA A 35 7.98 0.90 4.14
CA ALA A 35 8.41 0.39 2.84
C ALA A 35 7.31 -0.45 2.18
N LEU A 36 6.66 -1.32 2.94
CA LEU A 36 5.56 -2.16 2.44
C LEU A 36 4.37 -1.30 2.02
N ASN A 37 4.02 -0.30 2.83
CA ASN A 37 2.92 0.62 2.52
C ASN A 37 3.19 1.40 1.24
N ASP A 38 4.42 1.89 1.06
CA ASP A 38 4.84 2.59 -0.14
C ASP A 38 4.71 1.68 -1.38
N GLU A 39 5.17 0.45 -1.27
CA GLU A 39 5.06 -0.55 -2.34
C GLU A 39 3.60 -0.84 -2.69
N GLN A 40 2.73 -0.99 -1.68
CA GLN A 40 1.31 -1.19 -1.89
C GLN A 40 0.64 0.01 -2.57
N LEU A 41 1.02 1.22 -2.20
CA LEU A 41 0.53 2.44 -2.84
C LEU A 41 0.92 2.47 -4.31
N HIS A 42 2.16 2.15 -4.64
CA HIS A 42 2.62 2.09 -6.03
C HIS A 42 1.84 1.04 -6.83
N THR A 43 1.66 -0.15 -6.27
CA THR A 43 0.90 -1.23 -6.91
C THR A 43 -0.56 -0.81 -7.14
N THR A 44 -1.19 -0.23 -6.14
CA THR A 44 -2.58 0.24 -6.23
C THR A 44 -2.71 1.34 -7.29
N THR A 45 -1.76 2.27 -7.34
CA THR A 45 -1.74 3.33 -8.34
C THR A 45 -1.65 2.77 -9.75
N ARG A 46 -0.74 1.81 -9.98
CA ARG A 46 -0.60 1.16 -11.29
C ARG A 46 -1.88 0.44 -11.71
N LEU A 47 -2.49 -0.30 -10.78
CA LEU A 47 -3.75 -1.00 -11.05
C LEU A 47 -4.87 -0.02 -11.37
N THR A 48 -4.97 1.08 -10.65
CA THR A 48 -5.98 2.10 -10.88
C THR A 48 -5.82 2.74 -12.26
N ILE A 49 -4.59 3.05 -12.66
CA ILE A 49 -4.31 3.60 -13.98
C ILE A 49 -4.70 2.61 -15.06
N LEU A 50 -4.35 1.34 -14.89
CA LEU A 50 -4.70 0.29 -15.84
C LEU A 50 -6.21 0.12 -15.97
N GLN A 51 -6.93 0.08 -14.84
CA GLN A 51 -8.40 -0.03 -14.82
C GLN A 51 -9.05 1.17 -15.49
N ASN A 52 -8.55 2.39 -15.22
CA ASN A 52 -9.08 3.59 -15.86
C ASN A 52 -8.87 3.56 -17.37
N HIS A 53 -7.72 3.06 -17.81
CA HIS A 53 -7.44 2.92 -19.24
C HIS A 53 -8.39 1.91 -19.88
N GLN A 54 -8.63 0.77 -19.24
CA GLN A 54 -9.57 -0.24 -19.72
C GLN A 54 -10.99 0.29 -19.79
N LEU A 55 -11.44 1.02 -18.76
CA LEU A 55 -12.76 1.64 -18.74
C LEU A 55 -12.92 2.67 -19.85
N THR A 56 -11.91 3.50 -20.08
CA THR A 56 -11.94 4.48 -21.15
C THR A 56 -12.03 3.81 -22.51
N THR A 57 -11.28 2.75 -22.74
CA THR A 57 -11.30 1.99 -23.99
C THR A 57 -12.68 1.36 -24.20
N GLU A 58 -13.26 0.79 -23.17
CA GLU A 58 -14.59 0.17 -23.25
C GLU A 58 -15.69 1.19 -23.51
N LEU A 59 -15.62 2.35 -22.84
CA LEU A 59 -16.58 3.43 -23.07
C LEU A 59 -16.48 3.95 -24.50
N ASP A 60 -15.28 4.12 -25.03
CA ASP A 60 -15.07 4.55 -26.41
C ASP A 60 -15.67 3.53 -27.40
N TYR A 61 -15.46 2.25 -27.15
CA TYR A 61 -16.04 1.18 -27.95
C TYR A 61 -17.58 1.22 -27.93
N GLN A 62 -18.16 1.35 -26.73
CA GLN A 62 -19.62 1.42 -26.57
C GLN A 62 -20.19 2.67 -27.25
N SER A 63 -19.50 3.81 -27.17
CA SER A 63 -19.92 5.04 -27.82
C SER A 63 -19.97 4.88 -29.34
N ARG A 64 -18.96 4.24 -29.91
CA ARG A 64 -18.91 3.97 -31.34
C ARG A 64 -20.05 3.05 -31.79
N GLN A 65 -20.35 2.02 -31.00
CA GLN A 65 -21.47 1.12 -31.30
C GLN A 65 -22.82 1.85 -31.25
N THR A 66 -22.99 2.72 -30.24
CA THR A 66 -24.21 3.50 -30.09
C THR A 66 -24.38 4.45 -31.28
N GLU A 67 -23.32 5.11 -31.73
CA GLU A 67 -23.37 5.97 -32.92
C GLU A 67 -23.75 5.20 -34.17
N GLN A 68 -23.20 4.01 -34.35
CA GLN A 68 -23.54 3.15 -35.47
C GLN A 68 -25.01 2.71 -35.44
N LEU A 69 -25.53 2.36 -34.26
CA LEU A 69 -26.94 1.99 -34.11
C LEU A 69 -27.88 3.16 -34.38
N LEU A 70 -27.53 4.37 -33.92
CA LEU A 70 -28.30 5.57 -34.19
C LEU A 70 -28.34 5.90 -35.68
N ALA A 71 -27.18 5.83 -36.34
CA ALA A 71 -27.13 6.03 -37.79
C ALA A 71 -27.95 5.00 -38.55
N LYS A 72 -27.95 3.75 -38.10
CA LYS A 72 -28.73 2.70 -38.70
C LYS A 72 -30.24 2.91 -38.50
N ASN A 73 -30.64 3.36 -37.31
CA ASN A 73 -32.04 3.69 -37.04
C ASN A 73 -32.54 4.87 -37.87
N ASP A 74 -31.76 5.89 -38.01
CA ASP A 74 -32.09 7.05 -38.88
C ASP A 74 -32.26 6.63 -40.32
N LYS A 75 -31.43 5.72 -40.80
CA LYS A 75 -31.55 5.17 -42.16
C LYS A 75 -32.85 4.35 -42.32
N MET A 76 -33.29 3.61 -41.31
CA MET A 76 -34.49 2.82 -41.35
C MET A 76 -35.76 3.66 -41.29
N GLN A 77 -35.70 4.84 -40.67
CA GLN A 77 -36.85 5.74 -40.60
C GLN A 77 -37.09 6.57 -41.86
N GLU A 78 -36.08 6.67 -42.70
CA GLU A 78 -36.23 7.29 -44.02
C GLU A 78 -36.87 6.34 -45.03
#